data_266b973adef45520071832f0a6bc5811
#
_entry.id   266b973adef45520071832f0a6bc5811
#
_cell.length_a   1.000
_cell.length_b   1.000
_cell.length_c   1.000
_cell.angle_alpha   90.00
_cell.angle_beta   90.00
_cell.angle_gamma   90.00
#
_symmetry.space_group_name_H-M   'P 1'
#
loop_
_entity.id
_entity.type
_entity.pdbx_description
1 polymer ?
#
loop_
_entity_poly.entity_id
_entity_poly.type
_entity_poly.pdbx_seq_one_letter_code
_entity_poly.pdbx_strand_id
1 'polypeptide(L)'
;KDHSIPCPTCGKHNFTDIRQFNLMFKTFQGVTEDAKNTVYLRPETAQGIFVNFKNVQRTSRKKIPFGIGQIGKSFRNEITPGNFTFRTREFEQMELEFFCEPGTDLEWFQYWRAFCRDWLLSLGIKEDEMRLRDHAPEELCFYSKGTTDIEFLFPFGWGELWGIADRTDY
;
A
#
# COMPACT_ATOMS: atom_id res chain seq x y z
N LYS A 1 0.17 -12.31 -30.23
CA LYS A 1 0.26 -10.85 -30.48
C LYS A 1 -1.01 -10.42 -31.20
N ASP A 2 -1.78 -9.53 -30.63
CA ASP A 2 -2.89 -8.90 -31.34
C ASP A 2 -2.36 -7.69 -32.11
N HIS A 3 -2.11 -7.87 -33.40
CA HIS A 3 -1.62 -6.80 -34.28
C HIS A 3 -2.76 -5.88 -34.75
N SER A 4 -3.99 -6.06 -34.26
CA SER A 4 -5.14 -5.24 -34.64
C SER A 4 -5.23 -3.92 -33.89
N ILE A 5 -4.56 -3.81 -32.74
CA ILE A 5 -4.60 -2.60 -31.88
C ILE A 5 -3.49 -1.62 -32.29
N PRO A 6 -3.84 -0.42 -32.79
CA PRO A 6 -2.85 0.61 -33.11
C PRO A 6 -2.33 1.30 -31.83
N CYS A 7 -1.08 1.71 -31.85
CA CYS A 7 -0.52 2.58 -30.80
C CYS A 7 -1.29 3.92 -30.76
N PRO A 8 -1.80 4.36 -29.63
CA PRO A 8 -2.58 5.59 -29.52
C PRO A 8 -1.76 6.86 -29.82
N THR A 9 -0.43 6.78 -29.73
CA THR A 9 0.46 7.92 -29.96
C THR A 9 0.94 8.03 -31.41
N CYS A 10 1.27 6.90 -32.06
CA CYS A 10 1.88 6.92 -33.40
C CYS A 10 1.13 6.11 -34.45
N GLY A 11 0.04 5.44 -34.11
CA GLY A 11 -0.80 4.63 -35.02
C GLY A 11 -0.17 3.34 -35.53
N LYS A 12 1.08 3.03 -35.18
CA LYS A 12 1.77 1.81 -35.63
C LYS A 12 1.37 0.60 -34.80
N HIS A 13 1.51 -0.61 -35.38
CA HIS A 13 1.16 -1.89 -34.75
C HIS A 13 2.37 -2.69 -34.27
N ASN A 14 3.57 -2.12 -34.27
CA ASN A 14 4.80 -2.82 -33.89
C ASN A 14 5.10 -2.65 -32.40
N PHE A 15 4.33 -3.35 -31.59
CA PHE A 15 4.61 -3.49 -30.16
C PHE A 15 5.75 -4.48 -29.92
N THR A 16 6.49 -4.26 -28.85
CA THR A 16 7.46 -5.23 -28.33
C THR A 16 6.76 -6.48 -27.83
N ASP A 17 7.51 -7.56 -27.63
CA ASP A 17 6.95 -8.76 -27.00
C ASP A 17 6.51 -8.46 -25.56
N ILE A 18 5.45 -9.15 -25.14
CA ILE A 18 4.98 -9.13 -23.75
C ILE A 18 6.09 -9.72 -22.87
N ARG A 19 6.49 -8.96 -21.88
CA ARG A 19 7.48 -9.41 -20.89
C ARG A 19 6.80 -9.57 -19.54
N GLN A 20 7.15 -10.63 -18.83
CA GLN A 20 6.75 -10.76 -17.43
C GLN A 20 7.51 -9.74 -16.60
N PHE A 21 6.79 -9.07 -15.74
CA PHE A 21 7.33 -8.08 -14.81
C PHE A 21 7.05 -8.54 -13.38
N ASN A 22 8.10 -8.54 -12.54
CA ASN A 22 7.96 -8.86 -11.13
C ASN A 22 8.02 -7.57 -10.31
N LEU A 23 6.93 -7.26 -9.62
CA LEU A 23 6.82 -6.09 -8.75
C LEU A 23 7.72 -6.22 -7.50
N MET A 24 8.07 -7.43 -7.07
CA MET A 24 8.97 -7.64 -5.96
C MET A 24 10.42 -7.61 -6.41
N PHE A 25 11.28 -6.94 -5.64
CA PHE A 25 12.72 -7.03 -5.83
C PHE A 25 13.21 -8.41 -5.46
N LYS A 26 13.91 -9.01 -6.40
CA LYS A 26 14.62 -10.27 -6.26
C LYS A 26 16.08 -10.00 -5.94
N THR A 27 16.63 -10.74 -4.97
CA THR A 27 18.05 -10.74 -4.65
C THR A 27 18.51 -12.15 -4.25
N PHE A 28 19.76 -12.31 -3.89
CA PHE A 28 20.34 -13.60 -3.57
C PHE A 28 21.03 -13.55 -2.21
N GLN A 29 20.90 -14.62 -1.46
CA GLN A 29 21.61 -14.81 -0.20
C GLN A 29 22.89 -15.65 -0.46
N GLY A 30 24.04 -15.20 0.06
CA GLY A 30 25.32 -15.86 -0.16
C GLY A 30 26.08 -15.35 -1.37
N VAL A 31 27.09 -16.10 -1.80
CA VAL A 31 28.07 -15.67 -2.83
C VAL A 31 27.72 -16.10 -4.25
N THR A 32 26.74 -16.98 -4.43
CA THR A 32 26.32 -17.51 -5.74
C THR A 32 24.87 -17.15 -6.02
N GLU A 33 24.62 -16.72 -7.26
CA GLU A 33 23.28 -16.40 -7.77
C GLU A 33 22.62 -17.67 -8.32
N ASP A 34 21.98 -18.43 -7.47
CA ASP A 34 21.20 -19.59 -7.87
C ASP A 34 19.75 -19.54 -7.35
N ALA A 35 18.88 -20.40 -7.91
CA ALA A 35 17.48 -20.42 -7.56
C ALA A 35 17.19 -20.75 -6.08
N LYS A 36 18.08 -21.53 -5.45
CA LYS A 36 17.94 -21.93 -4.04
C LYS A 36 18.23 -20.79 -3.08
N ASN A 37 19.06 -19.85 -3.52
CA ASN A 37 19.50 -18.70 -2.74
C ASN A 37 18.67 -17.44 -3.06
N THR A 38 17.66 -17.57 -3.91
CA THR A 38 16.80 -16.43 -4.27
C THR A 38 15.92 -16.01 -3.09
N VAL A 39 15.96 -14.73 -2.76
CA VAL A 39 15.09 -14.09 -1.77
C VAL A 39 14.44 -12.85 -2.36
N TYR A 40 13.33 -12.42 -1.77
CA TYR A 40 12.62 -11.22 -2.21
C TYR A 40 12.59 -10.20 -1.08
N LEU A 41 12.80 -8.95 -1.44
CA LEU A 41 12.63 -7.84 -0.51
C LEU A 41 11.14 -7.57 -0.30
N ARG A 42 10.75 -7.23 0.92
CA ARG A 42 9.33 -7.00 1.26
C ARG A 42 8.77 -5.77 0.55
N PRO A 43 7.57 -5.85 -0.06
CA PRO A 43 6.92 -4.72 -0.73
C PRO A 43 6.14 -3.82 0.23
N GLU A 44 5.88 -4.29 1.45
CA GLU A 44 5.17 -3.61 2.52
C GLU A 44 5.51 -4.20 3.89
N THR A 45 5.15 -3.51 4.96
CA THR A 45 5.41 -3.98 6.33
C THR A 45 4.26 -4.80 6.92
N ALA A 46 3.08 -4.81 6.28
CA ALA A 46 1.86 -5.45 6.77
C ALA A 46 2.01 -6.95 7.06
N GLN A 47 2.65 -7.72 6.15
CA GLN A 47 2.81 -9.16 6.35
C GLN A 47 3.60 -9.50 7.62
N GLY A 48 4.60 -8.69 7.96
CA GLY A 48 5.35 -8.85 9.19
C GLY A 48 4.49 -8.66 10.43
N ILE A 49 3.54 -7.73 10.39
CA ILE A 49 2.56 -7.48 11.46
C ILE A 49 1.64 -8.70 11.61
N PHE A 50 1.05 -9.21 10.52
CA PHE A 50 0.13 -10.35 10.56
C PHE A 50 0.81 -11.62 11.08
N VAL A 51 2.01 -11.94 10.58
CA VAL A 51 2.78 -13.10 11.04
C VAL A 51 3.09 -13.03 12.53
N ASN A 52 3.35 -11.84 13.07
CA ASN A 52 3.66 -11.64 14.48
C ASN A 52 2.44 -11.36 15.37
N PHE A 53 1.24 -11.28 14.83
CA PHE A 53 0.03 -10.94 15.59
C PHE A 53 -0.12 -11.74 16.89
N LYS A 54 -0.13 -13.08 16.80
CA LYS A 54 -0.27 -13.95 17.97
C LYS A 54 0.86 -13.79 18.99
N ASN A 55 2.07 -13.52 18.52
CA ASN A 55 3.22 -13.28 19.37
C ASN A 55 3.05 -11.97 20.16
N VAL A 56 2.70 -10.89 19.47
CA VAL A 56 2.46 -9.58 20.09
C VAL A 56 1.32 -9.66 21.07
N GLN A 57 0.19 -10.25 20.67
CA GLN A 57 -0.98 -10.41 21.54
C GLN A 57 -0.62 -11.14 22.85
N ARG A 58 0.10 -12.26 22.74
CA ARG A 58 0.50 -13.07 23.90
C ARG A 58 1.47 -12.34 24.83
N THR A 59 2.51 -11.74 24.25
CA THR A 59 3.58 -11.11 25.05
C THR A 59 3.13 -9.79 25.67
N SER A 60 2.32 -9.03 24.98
CA SER A 60 1.75 -7.77 25.50
C SER A 60 0.46 -7.97 26.31
N ARG A 61 -0.10 -9.20 26.34
CA ARG A 61 -1.37 -9.56 27.01
C ARG A 61 -2.54 -8.67 26.57
N LYS A 62 -2.55 -8.23 25.30
CA LYS A 62 -3.61 -7.39 24.76
C LYS A 62 -4.82 -8.21 24.36
N LYS A 63 -5.98 -7.59 24.53
CA LYS A 63 -7.27 -8.05 23.99
C LYS A 63 -7.66 -7.09 22.87
N ILE A 64 -8.41 -7.58 21.89
CA ILE A 64 -9.03 -6.70 20.88
C ILE A 64 -10.06 -5.79 21.53
N PRO A 65 -10.22 -4.53 21.08
CA PRO A 65 -9.48 -3.95 19.96
C PRO A 65 -8.06 -3.49 20.35
N PHE A 66 -7.08 -3.69 19.45
CA PHE A 66 -5.75 -3.10 19.58
C PHE A 66 -5.07 -3.01 18.21
N GLY A 67 -4.08 -2.12 18.08
CA GLY A 67 -3.30 -1.95 16.87
C GLY A 67 -1.84 -2.36 17.03
N ILE A 68 -1.21 -2.72 15.93
CA ILE A 68 0.23 -2.94 15.83
C ILE A 68 0.76 -2.00 14.76
N GLY A 69 1.64 -1.08 15.15
CA GLY A 69 2.32 -0.16 14.24
C GLY A 69 3.71 -0.68 13.87
N GLN A 70 4.10 -0.48 12.62
CA GLN A 70 5.42 -0.79 12.10
C GLN A 70 5.92 0.36 11.24
N ILE A 71 7.16 0.80 11.51
CA ILE A 71 7.89 1.73 10.65
C ILE A 71 9.09 0.97 10.10
N GLY A 72 9.31 1.05 8.79
CA GLY A 72 10.45 0.37 8.18
C GLY A 72 10.54 0.55 6.68
N LYS A 73 11.61 0.03 6.11
CA LYS A 73 11.86 0.03 4.68
C LYS A 73 10.95 -0.94 3.96
N SER A 74 10.44 -0.49 2.80
CA SER A 74 9.71 -1.30 1.83
C SER A 74 10.29 -1.08 0.44
N PHE A 75 10.10 -2.08 -0.44
CA PHE A 75 10.75 -2.12 -1.74
C PHE A 75 9.76 -2.55 -2.81
N ARG A 76 9.56 -1.72 -3.79
CA ARG A 76 8.72 -2.05 -4.94
C ARG A 76 9.50 -1.85 -6.23
N ASN A 77 9.56 -2.79 -7.09
CA ASN A 77 10.25 -2.69 -8.38
C ASN A 77 9.41 -1.89 -9.38
N GLU A 78 9.28 -0.58 -9.11
CA GLU A 78 8.48 0.32 -9.92
C GLU A 78 8.99 0.39 -11.36
N ILE A 79 8.08 0.27 -12.33
CA ILE A 79 8.41 0.38 -13.76
C ILE A 79 8.89 1.80 -14.05
N THR A 80 8.18 2.81 -13.55
CA THR A 80 8.45 4.23 -13.80
C THR A 80 8.48 5.00 -12.47
N PRO A 81 9.62 5.02 -11.77
CA PRO A 81 9.81 5.95 -10.65
C PRO A 81 9.66 7.40 -11.12
N GLY A 82 9.19 8.27 -10.26
CA GLY A 82 8.95 9.65 -10.66
C GLY A 82 8.55 10.57 -9.50
N ASN A 83 8.37 11.84 -9.82
CA ASN A 83 7.97 12.88 -8.89
C ASN A 83 8.89 12.94 -7.65
N PHE A 84 10.20 12.95 -7.92
CA PHE A 84 11.27 12.99 -6.92
C PHE A 84 11.15 11.84 -5.91
N THR A 85 10.76 12.12 -4.65
CA THR A 85 10.63 11.10 -3.60
C THR A 85 9.25 10.46 -3.52
N PHE A 86 8.27 10.92 -4.31
CA PHE A 86 6.89 10.42 -4.23
C PHE A 86 6.77 8.96 -4.69
N ARG A 87 7.47 8.57 -5.78
CA ARG A 87 7.46 7.20 -6.29
C ARG A 87 8.88 6.70 -6.53
N THR A 88 9.40 5.99 -5.54
CA THR A 88 10.75 5.42 -5.52
C THR A 88 10.68 3.90 -5.35
N ARG A 89 11.78 3.22 -5.66
CA ARG A 89 11.87 1.75 -5.52
C ARG A 89 12.17 1.31 -4.11
N GLU A 90 12.80 2.18 -3.31
CA GLU A 90 13.04 2.00 -1.89
C GLU A 90 12.43 3.19 -1.15
N PHE A 91 11.61 2.93 -0.14
CA PHE A 91 10.94 3.96 0.64
C PHE A 91 10.74 3.52 2.08
N GLU A 92 10.49 4.45 2.96
CA GLU A 92 10.03 4.18 4.31
C GLU A 92 8.51 4.18 4.33
N GLN A 93 7.96 3.20 5.05
CA GLN A 93 6.53 3.03 5.22
C GLN A 93 6.20 2.99 6.71
N MET A 94 5.11 3.65 7.09
CA MET A 94 4.50 3.53 8.39
C MET A 94 3.13 2.88 8.21
N GLU A 95 2.94 1.71 8.78
CA GLU A 95 1.67 0.98 8.75
C GLU A 95 1.17 0.73 10.15
N LEU A 96 -0.15 0.81 10.32
CA LEU A 96 -0.89 0.43 11.50
C LEU A 96 -1.96 -0.57 11.09
N GLU A 97 -1.84 -1.79 11.60
CA GLU A 97 -2.90 -2.79 11.49
C GLU A 97 -3.70 -2.80 12.78
N PHE A 98 -4.96 -2.41 12.68
CA PHE A 98 -5.87 -2.34 13.82
C PHE A 98 -6.83 -3.53 13.79
N PHE A 99 -6.85 -4.30 14.89
CA PHE A 99 -7.63 -5.51 15.03
C PHE A 99 -8.82 -5.26 15.94
N CYS A 100 -10.02 -5.48 15.44
CA CYS A 100 -11.27 -5.24 16.15
C CYS A 100 -12.16 -6.49 16.19
N GLU A 101 -13.26 -6.44 16.95
CA GLU A 101 -14.21 -7.54 16.98
C GLU A 101 -15.01 -7.63 15.67
N PRO A 102 -15.30 -8.85 15.18
CA PRO A 102 -16.13 -9.02 13.99
C PRO A 102 -17.46 -8.26 14.09
N GLY A 103 -17.81 -7.56 13.01
CA GLY A 103 -19.02 -6.76 12.92
C GLY A 103 -18.89 -5.32 13.43
N THR A 104 -17.72 -4.92 13.98
CA THR A 104 -17.43 -3.52 14.38
C THR A 104 -16.51 -2.81 13.37
N ASP A 105 -16.14 -3.49 12.32
CA ASP A 105 -15.19 -3.07 11.28
C ASP A 105 -15.55 -1.72 10.64
N LEU A 106 -16.81 -1.53 10.21
CA LEU A 106 -17.24 -0.28 9.56
C LEU A 106 -17.25 0.91 10.53
N GLU A 107 -17.56 0.70 11.80
CA GLU A 107 -17.51 1.74 12.83
C GLU A 107 -16.06 2.20 13.03
N TRP A 108 -15.14 1.26 13.18
CA TRP A 108 -13.71 1.54 13.30
C TRP A 108 -13.12 2.16 12.03
N PHE A 109 -13.58 1.76 10.85
CA PHE A 109 -13.19 2.38 9.59
C PHE A 109 -13.53 3.87 9.56
N GLN A 110 -14.75 4.26 9.97
CA GLN A 110 -15.14 5.66 10.07
C GLN A 110 -14.33 6.41 11.13
N TYR A 111 -14.08 5.77 12.28
CA TYR A 111 -13.22 6.36 13.31
C TYR A 111 -11.82 6.67 12.76
N TRP A 112 -11.18 5.72 12.09
CA TRP A 112 -9.84 5.91 11.54
C TRP A 112 -9.79 6.95 10.43
N ARG A 113 -10.81 7.03 9.58
CA ARG A 113 -10.92 8.11 8.57
C ARG A 113 -10.89 9.49 9.22
N ALA A 114 -11.71 9.70 10.25
CA ALA A 114 -11.74 10.95 10.98
C ALA A 114 -10.43 11.23 11.72
N PHE A 115 -9.92 10.24 12.46
CA PHE A 115 -8.69 10.36 13.22
C PHE A 115 -7.48 10.71 12.35
N CYS A 116 -7.27 10.00 11.24
CA CYS A 116 -6.13 10.23 10.35
C CYS A 116 -6.21 11.62 9.70
N ARG A 117 -7.40 12.04 9.26
CA ARG A 117 -7.63 13.40 8.74
C ARG A 117 -7.26 14.46 9.79
N ASP A 118 -7.82 14.35 10.98
CA ASP A 118 -7.62 15.35 12.05
C ASP A 118 -6.17 15.36 12.52
N TRP A 119 -5.50 14.21 12.53
CA TRP A 119 -4.08 14.13 12.83
C TRP A 119 -3.24 14.89 11.81
N LEU A 120 -3.50 14.72 10.49
CA LEU A 120 -2.80 15.44 9.44
C LEU A 120 -3.04 16.95 9.53
N LEU A 121 -4.26 17.40 9.83
CA LEU A 121 -4.56 18.80 10.09
C LEU A 121 -3.77 19.33 11.29
N SER A 122 -3.62 18.54 12.35
CA SER A 122 -2.84 18.91 13.53
C SER A 122 -1.35 19.09 13.25
N LEU A 123 -0.84 18.43 12.21
CA LEU A 123 0.54 18.60 11.73
C LEU A 123 0.73 19.83 10.82
N GLY A 124 -0.34 20.56 10.52
CA GLY A 124 -0.29 21.79 9.75
C GLY A 124 -0.62 21.64 8.25
N ILE A 125 -1.07 20.46 7.80
CA ILE A 125 -1.63 20.32 6.46
C ILE A 125 -2.95 21.08 6.42
N LYS A 126 -3.16 21.88 5.38
CA LYS A 126 -4.38 22.67 5.26
C LYS A 126 -5.52 21.83 4.67
N GLU A 127 -6.75 22.18 5.06
CA GLU A 127 -7.94 21.44 4.63
C GLU A 127 -8.18 21.51 3.12
N ASP A 128 -7.85 22.63 2.49
CA ASP A 128 -7.96 22.84 1.05
C ASP A 128 -6.85 22.17 0.23
N GLU A 129 -5.79 21.72 0.90
CA GLU A 129 -4.69 20.95 0.31
C GLU A 129 -4.86 19.43 0.50
N MET A 130 -5.96 18.98 1.11
CA MET A 130 -6.22 17.57 1.43
C MET A 130 -7.66 17.20 1.06
N ARG A 131 -7.87 15.97 0.61
CA ARG A 131 -9.21 15.42 0.39
C ARG A 131 -9.27 13.93 0.70
N LEU A 132 -10.46 13.46 1.09
CA LEU A 132 -10.75 12.04 1.21
C LEU A 132 -11.34 11.56 -0.13
N ARG A 133 -10.77 10.49 -0.68
CA ARG A 133 -11.23 9.82 -1.89
C ARG A 133 -11.63 8.40 -1.55
N ASP A 134 -12.92 8.13 -1.54
CA ASP A 134 -13.42 6.76 -1.38
C ASP A 134 -13.26 6.00 -2.70
N HIS A 135 -12.81 4.75 -2.60
CA HIS A 135 -12.71 3.86 -3.75
C HIS A 135 -14.10 3.41 -4.22
N ALA A 136 -14.32 3.41 -5.52
CA ALA A 136 -15.51 2.82 -6.11
C ALA A 136 -15.49 1.28 -5.92
N PRO A 137 -16.65 0.61 -5.92
CA PRO A 137 -16.70 -0.85 -5.73
C PRO A 137 -15.78 -1.65 -6.67
N GLU A 138 -15.57 -1.17 -7.88
CA GLU A 138 -14.73 -1.78 -8.91
C GLU A 138 -13.23 -1.62 -8.64
N GLU A 139 -12.86 -0.65 -7.80
CA GLU A 139 -11.47 -0.38 -7.39
C GLU A 139 -11.08 -1.17 -6.14
N LEU A 140 -12.07 -1.68 -5.38
CA LEU A 140 -11.81 -2.39 -4.13
C LEU A 140 -11.08 -3.71 -4.37
N CYS A 141 -10.11 -3.99 -3.53
CA CYS A 141 -9.52 -5.31 -3.44
C CYS A 141 -10.57 -6.32 -2.97
N PHE A 142 -10.44 -7.59 -3.40
CA PHE A 142 -11.38 -8.67 -3.08
C PHE A 142 -11.57 -8.92 -1.57
N TYR A 143 -10.63 -8.49 -0.74
CA TYR A 143 -10.66 -8.61 0.71
C TYR A 143 -11.15 -7.35 1.42
N SER A 144 -11.49 -6.27 0.71
CA SER A 144 -11.84 -4.98 1.32
C SER A 144 -13.32 -4.68 1.18
N LYS A 145 -13.95 -4.25 2.27
CA LYS A 145 -15.32 -3.68 2.27
C LYS A 145 -15.32 -2.20 1.93
N GLY A 146 -14.24 -1.50 2.21
CA GLY A 146 -14.10 -0.07 1.98
C GLY A 146 -12.65 0.35 2.02
N THR A 147 -12.29 1.27 1.15
CA THR A 147 -10.97 1.90 1.12
C THR A 147 -11.15 3.39 0.88
N THR A 148 -10.43 4.19 1.64
CA THR A 148 -10.37 5.64 1.49
C THR A 148 -8.92 6.06 1.42
N ASP A 149 -8.56 6.80 0.38
CA ASP A 149 -7.28 7.49 0.33
C ASP A 149 -7.44 8.90 0.91
N ILE A 150 -6.47 9.31 1.71
CA ILE A 150 -6.25 10.73 1.98
C ILE A 150 -5.25 11.22 0.95
N GLU A 151 -5.73 12.03 0.01
CA GLU A 151 -4.91 12.62 -1.03
C GLU A 151 -4.46 14.02 -0.62
N PHE A 152 -3.23 14.36 -0.96
CA PHE A 152 -2.63 15.68 -0.77
C PHE A 152 -2.37 16.35 -2.11
N LEU A 153 -2.51 17.67 -2.16
CA LEU A 153 -2.24 18.48 -3.35
C LEU A 153 -0.73 18.75 -3.47
N PHE A 154 -0.03 17.80 -4.09
CA PHE A 154 1.39 17.94 -4.42
C PHE A 154 1.59 18.93 -5.57
N PRO A 155 2.82 19.43 -5.82
CA PRO A 155 3.10 20.30 -6.97
C PRO A 155 2.75 19.70 -8.35
N PHE A 156 2.67 18.37 -8.44
CA PHE A 156 2.28 17.64 -9.64
C PHE A 156 0.78 17.27 -9.69
N GLY A 157 -0.02 17.69 -8.72
CA GLY A 157 -1.44 17.39 -8.58
C GLY A 157 -1.78 16.51 -7.38
N TRP A 158 -3.01 16.03 -7.34
CA TRP A 158 -3.47 15.16 -6.26
C TRP A 158 -2.76 13.83 -6.26
N GLY A 159 -2.28 13.41 -5.10
CA GLY A 159 -1.63 12.13 -4.91
C GLY A 159 -1.95 11.54 -3.54
N GLU A 160 -1.96 10.22 -3.46
CA GLU A 160 -2.18 9.49 -2.21
C GLU A 160 -1.09 9.81 -1.20
N LEU A 161 -1.49 10.26 -0.02
CA LEU A 161 -0.63 10.46 1.14
C LEU A 161 -0.79 9.32 2.15
N TRP A 162 -2.02 8.82 2.32
CA TRP A 162 -2.36 7.78 3.28
C TRP A 162 -3.56 6.97 2.79
N GLY A 163 -3.47 5.65 2.83
CA GLY A 163 -4.58 4.74 2.56
C GLY A 163 -5.16 4.17 3.85
N ILE A 164 -6.48 4.09 3.93
CA ILE A 164 -7.22 3.48 5.04
C ILE A 164 -8.13 2.43 4.44
N ALA A 165 -7.99 1.16 4.84
CA ALA A 165 -8.77 0.05 4.30
C ALA A 165 -9.39 -0.80 5.40
N ASP A 166 -10.65 -1.15 5.22
CA ASP A 166 -11.30 -2.23 5.97
C ASP A 166 -11.03 -3.54 5.25
N ARG A 167 -10.15 -4.37 5.82
CA ARG A 167 -9.70 -5.64 5.23
C ARG A 167 -10.55 -6.83 5.63
N THR A 168 -11.64 -6.62 6.37
CA THR A 168 -12.48 -7.70 6.92
C THR A 168 -11.69 -8.66 7.83
N ASP A 169 -11.93 -9.94 7.71
CA ASP A 169 -11.24 -11.02 8.43
C ASP A 169 -10.14 -11.71 7.62
N TYR A 170 -9.72 -11.07 6.52
CA TYR A 170 -8.73 -11.60 5.60
C TYR A 170 -7.30 -11.44 6.10
#